data_780766ba51c5c4579bf02ab8d4686000
#
_entry.id   780766ba51c5c4579bf02ab8d4686000
#
_cell.length_a   1.000
_cell.length_b   1.000
_cell.length_c   1.000
_cell.angle_alpha   90.00
_cell.angle_beta   90.00
_cell.angle_gamma   90.00
#
_symmetry.space_group_name_H-M   'P 1'
#
loop_
_entity.id
_entity.type
_entity.pdbx_description
1 polymer ?
#
loop_
_entity_poly.entity_id
_entity_poly.type
_entity_poly.pdbx_seq_one_letter_code
_entity_poly.pdbx_strand_id
1 'polypeptide(L)' 'MQTRIRELRKARKLSQEELAEAVGATRQTITSIEVGKYTASLPLAYKIARFFGLTIEEVFDFSDLEDDDE' A
#
# COMPACT_ATOMS: atom_id res chain seq x y z
N MET A 1 -3.36 9.96 -0.97
CA MET A 1 -4.02 8.75 -0.42
C MET A 1 -3.18 8.19 0.71
N GLN A 2 -3.83 7.78 1.76
CA GLN A 2 -3.14 7.21 2.92
C GLN A 2 -3.24 5.71 2.90
N THR A 3 -2.25 5.05 3.52
CA THR A 3 -2.24 3.60 3.54
C THR A 3 -1.84 3.11 4.92
N ARG A 4 -2.10 1.84 5.18
CA ARG A 4 -1.64 1.16 6.38
C ARG A 4 -0.45 0.27 6.11
N ILE A 5 0.21 0.46 4.96
CA ILE A 5 1.30 -0.43 4.55
C ILE A 5 2.44 -0.42 5.56
N ARG A 6 2.84 0.78 6.01
CA ARG A 6 3.94 0.88 6.95
C ARG A 6 3.62 0.16 8.26
N GLU A 7 2.40 0.36 8.75
CA GLU A 7 1.95 -0.29 9.97
C GLU A 7 1.95 -1.80 9.82
N LEU A 8 1.40 -2.30 8.71
CA LEU A 8 1.31 -3.73 8.47
C LEU A 8 2.70 -4.34 8.28
N ARG A 9 3.57 -3.61 7.59
CA ARG A 9 4.92 -4.06 7.34
C ARG A 9 5.68 -4.19 8.66
N LYS A 10 5.56 -3.18 9.52
CA LYS A 10 6.28 -3.19 10.79
C LYS A 10 5.76 -4.28 11.72
N ALA A 11 4.47 -4.58 11.65
CA ALA A 11 3.90 -5.65 12.45
C ALA A 11 4.52 -7.00 12.09
N ARG A 12 4.97 -7.16 10.84
CA ARG A 12 5.62 -8.38 10.39
C ARG A 12 7.14 -8.26 10.34
N LYS A 13 7.68 -7.13 10.78
CA LYS A 13 9.13 -6.87 10.77
C LYS A 13 9.69 -6.97 9.37
N LEU A 14 8.96 -6.43 8.40
CA LEU A 14 9.37 -6.43 7.00
C LEU A 14 9.95 -5.08 6.63
N SER A 15 11.05 -5.10 5.87
CA SER A 15 11.59 -3.87 5.30
C SER A 15 10.80 -3.48 4.06
N GLN A 16 10.98 -2.24 3.61
CA GLN A 16 10.35 -1.79 2.37
C GLN A 16 10.84 -2.62 1.19
N GLU A 17 12.12 -2.97 1.18
CA GLU A 17 12.69 -3.74 0.10
C GLU A 17 12.11 -5.16 0.07
N GLU A 18 11.93 -5.75 1.24
CA GLU A 18 11.35 -7.10 1.31
C GLU A 18 9.92 -7.12 0.79
N LEU A 19 9.14 -6.11 1.14
CA LEU A 19 7.78 -6.03 0.63
C LEU A 19 7.79 -5.81 -0.88
N ALA A 20 8.67 -4.93 -1.36
CA ALA A 20 8.75 -4.65 -2.79
C ALA A 20 9.05 -5.92 -3.57
N GLU A 21 9.99 -6.72 -3.10
CA GLU A 21 10.32 -7.97 -3.77
C GLU A 21 9.14 -8.93 -3.77
N ALA A 22 8.41 -8.98 -2.67
CA ALA A 22 7.31 -9.92 -2.55
C ALA A 22 6.17 -9.59 -3.52
N VAL A 23 5.98 -8.32 -3.86
CA VAL A 23 4.88 -7.92 -4.73
C VAL A 23 5.34 -7.50 -6.13
N GLY A 24 6.63 -7.66 -6.43
CA GLY A 24 7.14 -7.37 -7.75
C GLY A 24 7.29 -5.89 -8.06
N ALA A 25 7.57 -5.08 -7.05
CA ALA A 25 7.74 -3.64 -7.22
C ALA A 25 9.15 -3.26 -6.78
N THR A 26 9.48 -1.97 -6.88
CA THR A 26 10.76 -1.48 -6.38
C THR A 26 10.56 -0.86 -5.01
N ARG A 27 11.67 -0.78 -4.27
CA ARG A 27 11.63 -0.15 -2.95
C ARG A 27 11.14 1.29 -3.05
N GLN A 28 11.58 2.01 -4.10
CA GLN A 28 11.19 3.39 -4.27
C GLN A 28 9.67 3.53 -4.45
N THR A 29 9.07 2.58 -5.16
CA THR A 29 7.63 2.58 -5.34
C THR A 29 6.93 2.41 -3.99
N ILE A 30 7.40 1.48 -3.18
CA ILE A 30 6.80 1.26 -1.86
C ILE A 30 6.95 2.50 -1.00
N THR A 31 8.13 3.12 -0.99
CA THR A 31 8.37 4.32 -0.22
C THR A 31 7.41 5.43 -0.65
N SER A 32 7.25 5.63 -1.95
CA SER A 32 6.38 6.70 -2.46
C SER A 32 4.93 6.46 -2.10
N ILE A 33 4.50 5.20 -2.11
CA ILE A 33 3.12 4.87 -1.75
C ILE A 33 2.92 5.13 -0.25
N GLU A 34 3.88 4.75 0.58
CA GLU A 34 3.74 4.92 2.03
C GLU A 34 3.65 6.38 2.44
N VAL A 35 4.35 7.27 1.75
CA VAL A 35 4.28 8.69 2.10
C VAL A 35 3.18 9.43 1.37
N GLY A 36 2.41 8.73 0.54
CA GLY A 36 1.27 9.35 -0.10
C GLY A 36 1.56 10.12 -1.37
N LYS A 37 2.76 10.02 -1.91
CA LYS A 37 3.12 10.73 -3.13
C LYS A 37 2.70 10.01 -4.39
N TYR A 38 2.48 8.73 -4.30
CA TYR A 38 2.15 7.91 -5.46
C TYR A 38 1.01 6.98 -5.10
N THR A 39 0.03 6.90 -5.97
CA THR A 39 -1.09 5.99 -5.78
C THR A 39 -0.78 4.70 -6.53
N ALA A 40 -0.85 3.58 -5.85
CA ALA A 40 -0.55 2.30 -6.46
C ALA A 40 -1.55 2.01 -7.57
N SER A 41 -1.06 1.38 -8.65
CA SER A 41 -1.97 0.87 -9.67
C SER A 41 -2.86 -0.20 -9.04
N LEU A 42 -3.99 -0.46 -9.67
CA LEU A 42 -4.90 -1.45 -9.13
C LEU A 42 -4.25 -2.84 -9.01
N PRO A 43 -3.50 -3.32 -10.01
CA PRO A 43 -2.83 -4.62 -9.83
C PRO A 43 -1.85 -4.63 -8.67
N LEU A 44 -1.09 -3.56 -8.48
CA LEU A 44 -0.12 -3.51 -7.40
C LEU A 44 -0.84 -3.43 -6.05
N ALA A 45 -1.90 -2.62 -5.97
CA ALA A 45 -2.67 -2.52 -4.74
C ALA A 45 -3.25 -3.87 -4.34
N TYR A 46 -3.73 -4.61 -5.32
CA TYR A 46 -4.28 -5.94 -5.08
C TYR A 46 -3.20 -6.89 -4.56
N LYS A 47 -2.02 -6.86 -5.16
CA LYS A 47 -0.93 -7.74 -4.73
C LYS A 47 -0.49 -7.42 -3.31
N ILE A 48 -0.42 -6.14 -2.97
CA ILE A 48 -0.05 -5.75 -1.61
C ILE A 48 -1.09 -6.23 -0.61
N ALA A 49 -2.36 -5.99 -0.92
CA ALA A 49 -3.43 -6.41 -0.01
C ALA A 49 -3.41 -7.92 0.17
N ARG A 50 -3.28 -8.68 -0.92
CA ARG A 50 -3.25 -10.12 -0.84
C ARG A 50 -2.04 -10.61 -0.05
N PHE A 51 -0.92 -9.94 -0.19
CA PHE A 51 0.27 -10.32 0.57
C PHE A 51 0.00 -10.26 2.07
N PHE A 52 -0.76 -9.27 2.51
CA PHE A 52 -1.09 -9.12 3.92
C PHE A 52 -2.37 -9.88 4.31
N GLY A 53 -3.02 -10.54 3.35
CA GLY A 53 -4.24 -11.28 3.65
C GLY A 53 -5.44 -10.39 3.89
N LEU A 54 -5.45 -9.20 3.29
CA LEU A 54 -6.49 -8.20 3.50
C LEU A 54 -7.10 -7.79 2.17
N THR A 55 -8.15 -6.97 2.25
CA THR A 55 -8.74 -6.38 1.05
C THR A 55 -8.03 -5.07 0.75
N ILE A 56 -8.22 -4.56 -0.46
CA ILE A 56 -7.63 -3.28 -0.84
C ILE A 56 -8.11 -2.19 0.11
N GLU A 57 -9.39 -2.20 0.45
CA GLU A 57 -9.94 -1.16 1.32
C GLU A 57 -9.42 -1.23 2.74
N GLU A 58 -8.93 -2.38 3.15
CA GLU A 58 -8.33 -2.51 4.48
C GLU A 58 -6.90 -1.98 4.52
N VAL A 59 -6.25 -1.91 3.37
CA VAL A 59 -4.87 -1.44 3.30
C VAL A 59 -4.80 0.02 2.87
N PHE A 60 -5.65 0.44 1.94
CA PHE A 60 -5.63 1.79 1.37
C PHE A 60 -6.85 2.57 1.85
N ASP A 61 -6.60 3.79 2.28
CA ASP A 61 -7.66 4.64 2.81
C ASP A 61 -8.19 5.52 1.69
N PHE A 62 -9.43 5.31 1.30
CA PHE A 62 -10.05 6.07 0.22
C PHE A 62 -10.90 7.23 0.72
N SER A 63 -10.85 7.54 2.01
CA SER A 63 -11.74 8.56 2.55
C SER A 63 -11.50 9.93 1.91
N ASP A 64 -10.26 10.24 1.54
CA ASP A 64 -9.98 11.52 0.90
C ASP A 64 -10.56 11.58 -0.52
N LEU A 65 -10.79 10.44 -1.15
CA LEU A 65 -11.44 10.40 -2.44
C LEU A 65 -12.94 10.53 -2.30
N GLU A 66 -13.51 9.99 -1.24
CA GLU A 66 -14.93 10.06 -1.02
C GLU A 66 -15.40 11.48 -0.75
N ASP A 67 -14.52 12.31 -0.23
CA ASP A 67 -14.87 13.69 0.06
C ASP A 67 -15.09 14.51 -1.21
N ASP A 68 -14.67 14.02 -2.33
CA ASP A 68 -14.84 14.72 -3.57
C ASP A 68 -16.18 14.56 -4.22
N ASP A 69 -17.03 13.78 -3.60
CA ASP A 69 -18.26 13.51 -4.19
C ASP A 69 -19.13 14.59 -4.15
N GLU A 70 -19.52 15.10 -4.67
CA GLU A 70 -20.45 15.93 -4.54
C GLU A 70 -20.92 16.33 -5.28
#